data_d7be4ee54f406f359521199fc0dcc1ac
#
_entry.id   d7be4ee54f406f359521199fc0dcc1ac
#
_cell.length_a   1.000
_cell.length_b   1.000
_cell.length_c   1.000
_cell.angle_alpha   90.00
_cell.angle_beta   90.00
_cell.angle_gamma   90.00
#
_symmetry.space_group_name_H-M   'P 1'
#
loop_
_entity.id
_entity.type
_entity.pdbx_description
1 polymer ?
#
loop_
_entity_poly.entity_id
_entity_poly.type
_entity_poly.pdbx_seq_one_letter_code
_entity_poly.pdbx_strand_id
1 'polypeptide(L)'
;MKKIVAFALLLCMVLTLAACGKVEITLQEIYDANQTEALLKNHKSVYIQDEMDGEVWNEVYLTKEYAYNYIPGEDSDWMEFTTDDARYSLAGDDCVYYVYITPDGMGDFANERAERSASAALCGDAEGEIIESASKKDGLITVQSVLSQKAIEDMAEVGVTSAKFEYVLDAKTREIISLTSDYTYDDGVDFHVITEVTYDADVPEMLQTILAYENQTENLRNVTIVSNPGTEKEETKTIQAPKGLIFGLEFDDAVAETVEFYTDAACTEAYDPYADTDTDLTIYIKWTNT
;
A
#
# COMPACT_ATOMS: atom_id res chain seq x y z
N MET A 1 19.09 -31.77 -51.50
CA MET A 1 19.13 -31.66 -50.02
C MET A 1 19.47 -30.25 -49.52
N LYS A 2 20.57 -29.60 -49.97
CA LYS A 2 20.93 -28.25 -49.48
C LYS A 2 19.87 -27.15 -49.63
N LYS A 3 19.08 -27.17 -50.74
CA LYS A 3 18.00 -26.19 -51.02
C LYS A 3 16.76 -26.39 -50.10
N ILE A 4 16.46 -27.63 -49.70
CA ILE A 4 15.33 -27.94 -48.80
C ILE A 4 15.66 -27.50 -47.36
N VAL A 5 16.90 -27.70 -46.92
CA VAL A 5 17.39 -27.25 -45.61
C VAL A 5 17.37 -25.71 -45.49
N ALA A 6 17.80 -25.03 -46.56
CA ALA A 6 17.76 -23.55 -46.60
C ALA A 6 16.34 -22.99 -46.57
N PHE A 7 15.40 -23.66 -47.24
CA PHE A 7 13.98 -23.26 -47.23
C PHE A 7 13.30 -23.54 -45.90
N ALA A 8 13.63 -24.67 -45.25
CA ALA A 8 13.16 -24.99 -43.91
C ALA A 8 13.70 -24.00 -42.85
N LEU A 9 14.99 -23.63 -42.95
CA LEU A 9 15.57 -22.61 -42.06
C LEU A 9 14.97 -21.22 -42.29
N LEU A 10 14.70 -20.84 -43.57
CA LEU A 10 14.03 -19.57 -43.85
C LEU A 10 12.59 -19.56 -43.35
N LEU A 11 11.87 -20.69 -43.50
CA LEU A 11 10.50 -20.85 -42.97
C LEU A 11 10.48 -20.81 -41.45
N CYS A 12 11.45 -21.43 -40.76
CA CYS A 12 11.60 -21.32 -39.31
C CYS A 12 11.91 -19.89 -38.87
N MET A 13 12.78 -19.16 -39.56
CA MET A 13 13.06 -17.74 -39.28
C MET A 13 11.81 -16.84 -39.49
N VAL A 14 11.04 -17.10 -40.56
CA VAL A 14 9.79 -16.37 -40.83
C VAL A 14 8.74 -16.70 -39.77
N LEU A 15 8.65 -17.96 -39.31
CA LEU A 15 7.73 -18.35 -38.25
C LEU A 15 8.14 -17.80 -36.88
N THR A 16 9.44 -17.65 -36.60
CA THR A 16 9.90 -17.02 -35.35
C THR A 16 9.71 -15.50 -35.37
N LEU A 17 9.80 -14.85 -36.53
CA LEU A 17 9.47 -13.43 -36.70
C LEU A 17 7.95 -13.16 -36.68
N ALA A 18 7.13 -14.16 -37.02
CA ALA A 18 5.66 -14.06 -36.94
C ALA A 18 5.12 -14.32 -35.50
N ALA A 19 5.95 -14.80 -34.58
CA ALA A 19 5.53 -15.06 -33.21
C ALA A 19 5.52 -13.78 -32.35
N CYS A 20 6.17 -12.69 -32.76
CA CYS A 20 6.05 -11.36 -32.14
C CYS A 20 4.99 -10.55 -32.90
N GLY A 21 3.72 -10.76 -32.60
CA GLY A 21 2.63 -9.95 -33.15
C GLY A 21 2.67 -8.54 -32.56
N LYS A 22 2.54 -7.51 -33.40
CA LYS A 22 2.15 -6.18 -32.89
C LYS A 22 0.81 -6.34 -32.18
N VAL A 23 0.72 -5.82 -30.97
CA VAL A 23 -0.51 -5.77 -30.18
C VAL A 23 -0.94 -4.32 -30.11
N GLU A 24 -2.24 -4.09 -30.34
CA GLU A 24 -2.83 -2.79 -30.01
C GLU A 24 -3.29 -2.85 -28.55
N ILE A 25 -2.75 -1.94 -27.76
CA ILE A 25 -3.06 -1.77 -26.35
C ILE A 25 -2.98 -0.29 -26.01
N THR A 26 -3.83 0.17 -25.12
CA THR A 26 -3.83 1.54 -24.60
C THR A 26 -3.45 1.55 -23.14
N LEU A 27 -2.92 2.66 -22.65
CA LEU A 27 -2.66 2.86 -21.22
C LEU A 27 -3.95 2.77 -20.40
N GLN A 28 -5.08 3.23 -20.95
CA GLN A 28 -6.37 3.11 -20.27
C GLN A 28 -6.77 1.65 -20.03
N GLU A 29 -6.51 0.73 -20.98
CA GLU A 29 -6.75 -0.71 -20.78
C GLU A 29 -5.87 -1.29 -19.69
N ILE A 30 -4.60 -0.86 -19.61
CA ILE A 30 -3.67 -1.26 -18.54
C ILE A 30 -4.14 -0.70 -17.21
N TYR A 31 -4.45 0.59 -17.16
CA TYR A 31 -4.96 1.28 -15.99
C TYR A 31 -6.23 0.63 -15.43
N ASP A 32 -7.25 0.42 -16.28
CA ASP A 32 -8.54 -0.17 -15.87
C ASP A 32 -8.38 -1.60 -15.32
N ALA A 33 -7.47 -2.39 -15.90
CA ALA A 33 -7.22 -3.77 -15.47
C ALA A 33 -6.46 -3.84 -14.13
N ASN A 34 -5.70 -2.79 -13.78
CA ASN A 34 -4.80 -2.78 -12.63
C ASN A 34 -5.26 -1.84 -11.50
N GLN A 35 -6.50 -1.36 -11.56
CA GLN A 35 -7.13 -0.71 -10.42
C GLN A 35 -7.31 -1.74 -9.29
N THR A 36 -7.00 -1.36 -8.06
CA THR A 36 -7.09 -2.24 -6.89
C THR A 36 -8.44 -2.91 -6.77
N GLU A 37 -9.53 -2.18 -7.01
CA GLU A 37 -10.90 -2.73 -6.99
C GLU A 37 -11.08 -3.82 -8.07
N ALA A 38 -10.54 -3.62 -9.27
CA ALA A 38 -10.62 -4.58 -10.37
C ALA A 38 -9.81 -5.84 -10.05
N LEU A 39 -8.60 -5.68 -9.51
CA LEU A 39 -7.72 -6.77 -9.10
C LEU A 39 -8.35 -7.59 -7.97
N LEU A 40 -8.81 -6.96 -6.89
CA LEU A 40 -9.42 -7.64 -5.75
C LEU A 40 -10.81 -8.23 -6.04
N LYS A 41 -11.42 -7.89 -7.17
CA LYS A 41 -12.61 -8.59 -7.66
C LYS A 41 -12.29 -9.97 -8.21
N ASN A 42 -11.11 -10.12 -8.82
CA ASN A 42 -10.66 -11.33 -9.49
C ASN A 42 -9.77 -12.20 -8.59
N HIS A 43 -9.06 -11.60 -7.66
CA HIS A 43 -8.06 -12.23 -6.78
C HIS A 43 -8.43 -12.08 -5.30
N LYS A 44 -7.92 -13.00 -4.48
CA LYS A 44 -8.08 -12.93 -3.02
C LYS A 44 -7.15 -11.90 -2.42
N SER A 45 -5.95 -11.79 -2.98
CA SER A 45 -4.90 -10.88 -2.55
C SER A 45 -4.07 -10.40 -3.74
N VAL A 46 -3.43 -9.25 -3.56
CA VAL A 46 -2.41 -8.69 -4.45
C VAL A 46 -1.19 -8.36 -3.60
N TYR A 47 -0.06 -8.96 -3.90
CA TYR A 47 1.22 -8.66 -3.29
C TYR A 47 2.11 -7.93 -4.30
N ILE A 48 2.61 -6.79 -3.90
CA ILE A 48 3.46 -5.92 -4.69
C ILE A 48 4.78 -5.77 -3.93
N GLN A 49 5.87 -5.98 -4.62
CA GLN A 49 7.21 -5.83 -4.08
C GLN A 49 8.01 -4.91 -4.99
N ASP A 50 8.54 -3.85 -4.42
CA ASP A 50 9.42 -2.92 -5.11
C ASP A 50 10.86 -3.18 -4.69
N GLU A 51 11.73 -3.33 -5.70
CA GLU A 51 13.17 -3.56 -5.54
C GLU A 51 13.93 -2.40 -6.16
N MET A 52 14.92 -1.89 -5.45
CA MET A 52 15.84 -0.86 -5.90
C MET A 52 17.26 -1.29 -5.58
N ASP A 53 18.16 -1.25 -6.56
CA ASP A 53 19.57 -1.68 -6.44
C ASP A 53 19.76 -3.13 -5.95
N GLY A 54 18.76 -4.01 -6.19
CA GLY A 54 18.78 -5.41 -5.79
C GLY A 54 18.34 -5.66 -4.34
N GLU A 55 17.78 -4.65 -3.68
CA GLU A 55 17.21 -4.74 -2.34
C GLU A 55 15.73 -4.36 -2.35
N VAL A 56 14.92 -5.11 -1.61
CA VAL A 56 13.52 -4.78 -1.41
C VAL A 56 13.43 -3.52 -0.54
N TRP A 57 12.74 -2.50 -1.05
CA TRP A 57 12.57 -1.25 -0.31
C TRP A 57 11.11 -0.95 0.05
N ASN A 58 10.16 -1.68 -0.55
CA ASN A 58 8.74 -1.52 -0.26
C ASN A 58 7.98 -2.82 -0.54
N GLU A 59 7.07 -3.19 0.34
CA GLU A 59 6.14 -4.30 0.17
C GLU A 59 4.72 -3.83 0.45
N VAL A 60 3.78 -4.20 -0.43
CA VAL A 60 2.36 -3.93 -0.24
C VAL A 60 1.59 -5.23 -0.37
N TYR A 61 0.66 -5.48 0.55
CA TYR A 61 -0.24 -6.63 0.48
C TYR A 61 -1.68 -6.17 0.69
N LEU A 62 -2.50 -6.41 -0.31
CA LEU A 62 -3.87 -5.93 -0.37
C LEU A 62 -4.85 -7.09 -0.38
N THR A 63 -5.93 -6.95 0.37
CA THR A 63 -7.12 -7.80 0.31
C THR A 63 -8.38 -6.93 0.33
N LYS A 64 -9.56 -7.54 0.30
CA LYS A 64 -10.83 -6.81 0.50
C LYS A 64 -11.02 -6.31 1.93
N GLU A 65 -10.33 -6.91 2.88
CA GLU A 65 -10.54 -6.69 4.31
C GLU A 65 -9.50 -5.76 4.91
N TYR A 66 -8.29 -5.73 4.33
CA TYR A 66 -7.17 -4.92 4.84
C TYR A 66 -6.15 -4.52 3.77
N ALA A 67 -5.40 -3.49 4.09
CA ALA A 67 -4.21 -3.05 3.36
C ALA A 67 -3.00 -3.11 4.29
N TYR A 68 -1.89 -3.61 3.78
CA TYR A 68 -0.61 -3.71 4.45
C TYR A 68 0.46 -3.05 3.60
N ASN A 69 1.34 -2.29 4.25
CA ASN A 69 2.55 -1.74 3.66
C ASN A 69 3.72 -1.92 4.64
N TYR A 70 4.87 -2.30 4.11
CA TYR A 70 6.10 -2.48 4.86
C TYR A 70 7.26 -1.88 4.08
N ILE A 71 8.05 -1.08 4.76
CA ILE A 71 9.25 -0.43 4.23
C ILE A 71 10.40 -0.84 5.14
N PRO A 72 11.30 -1.73 4.70
CA PRO A 72 12.50 -2.07 5.44
C PRO A 72 13.42 -0.84 5.51
N GLY A 73 13.98 -0.56 6.68
CA GLY A 73 14.87 0.57 6.92
C GLY A 73 16.24 0.13 7.43
N GLU A 74 17.28 0.95 7.19
CA GLU A 74 18.63 0.66 7.71
C GLU A 74 18.68 0.73 9.25
N ASP A 75 17.93 1.67 9.85
CA ASP A 75 17.91 1.91 11.30
C ASP A 75 16.61 1.44 11.97
N SER A 76 15.52 1.37 11.23
CA SER A 76 14.22 0.89 11.74
C SER A 76 13.29 0.55 10.59
N ASP A 77 12.62 -0.58 10.71
CA ASP A 77 11.54 -0.98 9.81
C ASP A 77 10.29 -0.12 10.06
N TRP A 78 9.58 0.20 8.98
CA TRP A 78 8.27 0.80 9.08
C TRP A 78 7.22 -0.13 8.49
N MET A 79 6.13 -0.34 9.23
CA MET A 79 5.02 -1.17 8.79
C MET A 79 3.71 -0.54 9.20
N GLU A 80 2.73 -0.67 8.32
CA GLU A 80 1.37 -0.26 8.59
C GLU A 80 0.39 -1.28 8.03
N PHE A 81 -0.59 -1.62 8.86
CA PHE A 81 -1.66 -2.56 8.53
C PHE A 81 -2.99 -1.92 8.93
N THR A 82 -3.89 -1.74 7.97
CA THR A 82 -5.16 -1.05 8.17
C THR A 82 -6.32 -1.96 7.79
N THR A 83 -7.28 -2.10 8.71
CA THR A 83 -8.59 -2.73 8.51
C THR A 83 -9.68 -1.64 8.50
N ASP A 84 -10.96 -2.03 8.45
CA ASP A 84 -12.05 -1.07 8.59
C ASP A 84 -12.19 -0.55 10.04
N ASP A 85 -11.66 -1.26 11.03
CA ASP A 85 -11.87 -0.99 12.46
C ASP A 85 -10.60 -0.52 13.18
N ALA A 86 -9.41 -0.76 12.62
CA ALA A 86 -8.15 -0.52 13.31
C ALA A 86 -6.99 -0.32 12.34
N ARG A 87 -5.96 0.37 12.83
CA ARG A 87 -4.65 0.44 12.22
C ARG A 87 -3.59 -0.05 13.20
N TYR A 88 -2.70 -0.91 12.72
CA TYR A 88 -1.50 -1.35 13.40
C TYR A 88 -0.30 -0.73 12.71
N SER A 89 0.63 -0.19 13.48
CA SER A 89 1.88 0.31 12.94
C SER A 89 3.05 -0.18 13.77
N LEU A 90 4.13 -0.55 13.09
CA LEU A 90 5.44 -0.79 13.66
C LEU A 90 6.26 0.48 13.47
N ALA A 91 6.77 1.03 14.56
CA ALA A 91 7.67 2.17 14.52
C ALA A 91 8.87 1.89 15.45
N GLY A 92 10.10 1.87 14.89
CA GLY A 92 11.30 1.49 15.63
C GLY A 92 11.38 0.00 15.94
N ASP A 93 12.46 -0.40 16.60
CA ASP A 93 12.91 -1.80 16.69
C ASP A 93 11.95 -2.78 17.37
N ASP A 94 10.87 -2.36 18.05
CA ASP A 94 9.96 -3.29 18.75
C ASP A 94 8.56 -2.74 19.08
N CYS A 95 8.10 -1.62 18.51
CA CYS A 95 6.83 -1.02 18.90
C CYS A 95 5.74 -1.25 17.87
N VAL A 96 4.79 -2.12 18.18
CA VAL A 96 3.56 -2.28 17.42
C VAL A 96 2.45 -1.49 18.11
N TYR A 97 1.84 -0.55 17.40
CA TYR A 97 0.73 0.26 17.91
C TYR A 97 -0.60 -0.32 17.44
N TYR A 98 -1.55 -0.45 18.36
CA TYR A 98 -2.95 -0.62 18.03
C TYR A 98 -3.64 0.73 18.13
N VAL A 99 -4.30 1.14 17.07
CA VAL A 99 -4.96 2.44 16.98
C VAL A 99 -6.46 2.22 16.86
N TYR A 100 -7.23 2.98 17.61
CA TYR A 100 -8.69 2.90 17.60
C TYR A 100 -9.32 4.25 17.26
N ILE A 101 -10.40 4.23 16.46
CA ILE A 101 -11.17 5.42 16.12
C ILE A 101 -12.23 5.67 17.20
N THR A 102 -12.35 6.91 17.66
CA THR A 102 -13.48 7.34 18.49
C THR A 102 -14.75 7.49 17.66
N PRO A 103 -15.96 7.29 18.28
CA PRO A 103 -17.24 7.36 17.57
C PRO A 103 -17.55 8.68 16.85
N ASP A 104 -16.84 9.74 17.18
CA ASP A 104 -17.13 11.09 16.70
C ASP A 104 -16.60 11.38 15.29
N GLY A 105 -16.20 10.34 14.53
CA GLY A 105 -15.81 10.46 13.12
C GLY A 105 -14.44 11.10 12.91
N MET A 106 -13.57 11.00 13.91
CA MET A 106 -12.25 11.64 13.88
C MET A 106 -11.14 10.67 13.48
N GLY A 107 -11.38 9.97 12.47
CA GLY A 107 -10.60 8.95 11.80
C GLY A 107 -11.58 8.02 11.11
N ASP A 108 -11.34 7.68 9.88
CA ASP A 108 -12.14 6.78 9.06
C ASP A 108 -11.21 5.72 8.48
N PHE A 109 -10.93 4.68 9.28
CA PHE A 109 -10.02 3.61 8.86
C PHE A 109 -10.53 2.87 7.62
N ALA A 110 -11.83 2.80 7.41
CA ALA A 110 -12.37 2.23 6.19
C ALA A 110 -11.99 3.09 4.97
N ASN A 111 -12.08 4.42 5.09
CA ASN A 111 -11.63 5.34 4.05
C ASN A 111 -10.11 5.32 3.91
N GLU A 112 -9.37 5.33 5.01
CA GLU A 112 -7.91 5.23 5.01
C GLU A 112 -7.44 3.94 4.33
N ARG A 113 -8.04 2.79 4.66
CA ARG A 113 -7.76 1.53 3.98
C ARG A 113 -8.06 1.61 2.48
N ALA A 114 -9.16 2.25 2.10
CA ALA A 114 -9.51 2.44 0.70
C ALA A 114 -8.52 3.35 -0.02
N GLU A 115 -8.10 4.45 0.59
CA GLU A 115 -7.08 5.37 0.06
C GLU A 115 -5.72 4.69 -0.09
N ARG A 116 -5.28 3.91 0.90
CA ARG A 116 -4.04 3.12 0.82
C ARG A 116 -4.10 2.08 -0.28
N SER A 117 -5.23 1.39 -0.40
CA SER A 117 -5.45 0.44 -1.49
C SER A 117 -5.44 1.13 -2.85
N ALA A 118 -5.92 2.35 -2.95
CA ALA A 118 -5.89 3.14 -4.18
C ALA A 118 -4.49 3.72 -4.47
N SER A 119 -3.74 4.12 -3.45
CA SER A 119 -2.37 4.65 -3.60
C SER A 119 -1.35 3.60 -4.02
N ALA A 120 -1.64 2.32 -3.78
CA ALA A 120 -0.87 1.19 -4.28
C ALA A 120 -1.10 0.91 -5.79
N ALA A 121 -1.64 1.89 -6.52
CA ALA A 121 -1.90 1.75 -7.95
C ALA A 121 -0.60 1.44 -8.72
N LEU A 122 -0.62 0.30 -9.42
CA LEU A 122 0.52 -0.23 -10.20
C LEU A 122 0.84 0.56 -11.47
N CYS A 123 0.04 1.53 -11.83
CA CYS A 123 0.24 2.38 -13.00
C CYS A 123 -0.24 3.80 -12.70
N GLY A 124 0.44 4.76 -13.29
CA GLY A 124 0.09 6.17 -13.20
C GLY A 124 -1.20 6.53 -13.94
N ASP A 125 -1.44 7.81 -14.10
CA ASP A 125 -2.54 8.31 -14.90
C ASP A 125 -2.34 7.92 -16.37
N ALA A 126 -3.38 7.40 -17.01
CA ALA A 126 -3.37 7.03 -18.43
C ALA A 126 -3.00 8.19 -19.37
N GLU A 127 -3.12 9.44 -18.93
CA GLU A 127 -2.68 10.65 -19.65
C GLU A 127 -1.21 11.02 -19.35
N GLY A 128 -0.62 10.44 -18.30
CA GLY A 128 0.75 10.74 -17.84
C GLY A 128 1.84 10.13 -18.69
N GLU A 129 1.52 9.14 -19.53
CA GLU A 129 2.49 8.40 -20.30
C GLU A 129 2.14 8.31 -21.78
N ILE A 130 3.14 7.95 -22.60
CA ILE A 130 3.02 7.72 -24.05
C ILE A 130 3.60 6.34 -24.35
N ILE A 131 2.81 5.43 -24.92
CA ILE A 131 3.30 4.13 -25.39
C ILE A 131 4.18 4.32 -26.61
N GLU A 132 5.44 3.86 -26.54
CA GLU A 132 6.38 3.83 -27.64
C GLU A 132 6.30 2.52 -28.41
N SER A 133 6.14 1.39 -27.73
CA SER A 133 6.04 0.08 -28.34
C SER A 133 5.22 -0.90 -27.51
N ALA A 134 4.60 -1.86 -28.19
CA ALA A 134 3.96 -3.01 -27.55
C ALA A 134 4.20 -4.27 -28.40
N SER A 135 4.52 -5.38 -27.75
CA SER A 135 4.74 -6.67 -28.38
C SER A 135 4.12 -7.80 -27.55
N LYS A 136 3.75 -8.90 -28.23
CA LYS A 136 3.18 -10.09 -27.59
C LYS A 136 4.03 -11.31 -27.89
N LYS A 137 4.42 -12.02 -26.83
CA LYS A 137 5.14 -13.29 -26.94
C LYS A 137 4.79 -14.22 -25.78
N ASP A 138 4.61 -15.49 -26.04
CA ASP A 138 4.43 -16.57 -25.05
C ASP A 138 3.32 -16.29 -24.00
N GLY A 139 2.25 -15.61 -24.39
CA GLY A 139 1.14 -15.28 -23.51
C GLY A 139 1.33 -14.01 -22.68
N LEU A 140 2.45 -13.31 -22.87
CA LEU A 140 2.76 -12.04 -22.24
C LEU A 140 2.71 -10.89 -23.27
N ILE A 141 2.40 -9.68 -22.77
CA ILE A 141 2.54 -8.44 -23.52
C ILE A 141 3.60 -7.61 -22.81
N THR A 142 4.61 -7.16 -23.56
CA THR A 142 5.56 -6.16 -23.09
C THR A 142 5.20 -4.82 -23.71
N VAL A 143 5.01 -3.81 -22.87
CA VAL A 143 4.71 -2.43 -23.27
C VAL A 143 5.83 -1.53 -22.77
N GLN A 144 6.37 -0.71 -23.67
CA GLN A 144 7.33 0.34 -23.31
C GLN A 144 6.66 1.69 -23.46
N SER A 145 6.75 2.50 -22.43
CA SER A 145 6.23 3.87 -22.41
C SER A 145 7.23 4.85 -21.80
N VAL A 146 6.96 6.12 -21.99
CA VAL A 146 7.72 7.24 -21.44
C VAL A 146 6.76 8.26 -20.85
N LEU A 147 7.23 9.09 -19.91
CA LEU A 147 6.42 10.21 -19.43
C LEU A 147 6.02 11.14 -20.57
N SER A 148 4.79 11.60 -20.55
CA SER A 148 4.33 12.68 -21.41
C SER A 148 5.00 14.00 -21.01
N GLN A 149 5.07 14.96 -21.94
CA GLN A 149 5.61 16.28 -21.65
C GLN A 149 4.85 16.98 -20.49
N LYS A 150 3.53 16.78 -20.43
CA LYS A 150 2.69 17.31 -19.35
C LYS A 150 3.07 16.70 -18.00
N ALA A 151 3.24 15.38 -17.93
CA ALA A 151 3.62 14.70 -16.70
C ALA A 151 5.01 15.15 -16.20
N ILE A 152 5.97 15.36 -17.12
CA ILE A 152 7.29 15.94 -16.78
C ILE A 152 7.12 17.35 -16.19
N GLU A 153 6.26 18.19 -16.76
CA GLU A 153 6.02 19.54 -16.27
C GLU A 153 5.36 19.50 -14.87
N ASP A 154 4.40 18.59 -14.66
CA ASP A 154 3.72 18.40 -13.36
C ASP A 154 4.68 17.85 -12.28
N MET A 155 5.68 17.06 -12.66
CA MET A 155 6.70 16.50 -11.76
C MET A 155 7.96 17.37 -11.62
N ALA A 156 8.03 18.54 -12.25
CA ALA A 156 9.21 19.39 -12.23
C ALA A 156 9.59 19.88 -10.82
N GLU A 157 8.61 20.03 -9.91
CA GLU A 157 8.85 20.43 -8.52
C GLU A 157 9.62 19.37 -7.72
N VAL A 158 9.50 18.09 -8.08
CA VAL A 158 10.25 16.98 -7.49
C VAL A 158 11.50 16.62 -8.27
N GLY A 159 11.85 17.39 -9.29
CA GLY A 159 13.11 17.29 -10.04
C GLY A 159 13.12 16.20 -11.12
N VAL A 160 12.02 15.51 -11.42
CA VAL A 160 12.00 14.48 -12.47
C VAL A 160 12.06 15.13 -13.85
N THR A 161 13.02 14.72 -14.65
CA THR A 161 13.24 15.24 -16.01
C THR A 161 12.83 14.25 -17.11
N SER A 162 12.86 12.96 -16.81
CA SER A 162 12.33 11.91 -17.67
C SER A 162 12.04 10.64 -16.88
N ALA A 163 11.15 9.80 -17.40
CA ALA A 163 11.04 8.42 -16.97
C ALA A 163 10.68 7.51 -18.13
N LYS A 164 11.10 6.23 -18.00
CA LYS A 164 10.76 5.14 -18.91
C LYS A 164 10.17 4.01 -18.13
N PHE A 165 9.19 3.34 -18.71
CA PHE A 165 8.51 2.24 -18.10
C PHE A 165 8.48 1.03 -19.03
N GLU A 166 8.69 -0.15 -18.48
CA GLU A 166 8.48 -1.41 -19.17
C GLU A 166 7.49 -2.25 -18.37
N TYR A 167 6.27 -2.41 -18.85
CA TYR A 167 5.24 -3.25 -18.31
C TYR A 167 5.31 -4.64 -18.91
N VAL A 168 5.29 -5.67 -18.08
CA VAL A 168 5.03 -7.06 -18.50
C VAL A 168 3.65 -7.45 -17.99
N LEU A 169 2.74 -7.73 -18.92
CA LEU A 169 1.35 -7.98 -18.63
C LEU A 169 0.95 -9.42 -19.02
N ASP A 170 0.01 -10.01 -18.31
CA ASP A 170 -0.72 -11.17 -18.85
C ASP A 170 -1.50 -10.78 -20.09
N ALA A 171 -1.34 -11.52 -21.17
CA ALA A 171 -1.93 -11.16 -22.47
C ALA A 171 -3.45 -11.32 -22.51
N LYS A 172 -4.07 -12.01 -21.55
CA LYS A 172 -5.50 -12.27 -21.48
C LYS A 172 -6.21 -11.29 -20.57
N THR A 173 -5.65 -11.05 -19.38
CA THR A 173 -6.27 -10.22 -18.34
C THR A 173 -5.78 -8.77 -18.38
N ARG A 174 -4.62 -8.49 -18.96
CA ARG A 174 -3.91 -7.19 -18.93
C ARG A 174 -3.36 -6.81 -17.55
N GLU A 175 -3.40 -7.74 -16.61
CA GLU A 175 -2.85 -7.54 -15.28
C GLU A 175 -1.33 -7.46 -15.34
N ILE A 176 -0.74 -6.56 -14.56
CA ILE A 176 0.71 -6.35 -14.49
C ILE A 176 1.34 -7.52 -13.72
N ILE A 177 2.34 -8.15 -14.31
CA ILE A 177 3.18 -9.16 -13.68
C ILE A 177 4.44 -8.50 -13.12
N SER A 178 5.03 -7.58 -13.91
CA SER A 178 6.13 -6.75 -13.46
C SER A 178 6.11 -5.40 -14.17
N LEU A 179 6.71 -4.42 -13.51
CA LEU A 179 6.94 -3.07 -14.02
C LEU A 179 8.38 -2.70 -13.72
N THR A 180 9.12 -2.27 -14.73
CA THR A 180 10.41 -1.62 -14.55
C THR A 180 10.24 -0.13 -14.79
N SER A 181 10.73 0.69 -13.86
CA SER A 181 10.67 2.15 -13.93
C SER A 181 12.07 2.75 -13.82
N ASP A 182 12.47 3.50 -14.83
CA ASP A 182 13.73 4.23 -14.87
C ASP A 182 13.46 5.72 -14.82
N TYR A 183 13.82 6.39 -13.73
CA TYR A 183 13.66 7.84 -13.52
C TYR A 183 15.00 8.55 -13.65
N THR A 184 15.00 9.70 -14.28
CA THR A 184 16.15 10.63 -14.32
C THR A 184 15.75 11.95 -13.68
N TYR A 185 16.58 12.44 -12.76
CA TYR A 185 16.37 13.68 -12.04
C TYR A 185 17.27 14.81 -12.58
N ASP A 186 16.94 16.05 -12.25
CA ASP A 186 17.64 17.26 -12.72
C ASP A 186 19.05 17.39 -12.14
N ASP A 187 19.35 16.77 -11.01
CA ASP A 187 20.67 16.66 -10.41
C ASP A 187 21.55 15.56 -11.05
N GLY A 188 21.00 14.82 -12.02
CA GLY A 188 21.67 13.75 -12.76
C GLY A 188 21.68 12.41 -12.03
N VAL A 189 20.88 12.25 -10.98
CA VAL A 189 20.65 10.95 -10.32
C VAL A 189 19.63 10.17 -11.13
N ASP A 190 19.91 8.89 -11.34
CA ASP A 190 19.00 7.93 -11.97
C ASP A 190 18.51 6.94 -10.90
N PHE A 191 17.22 6.62 -10.91
CA PHE A 191 16.62 5.58 -10.08
C PHE A 191 16.06 4.49 -10.97
N HIS A 192 16.39 3.25 -10.62
CA HIS A 192 15.89 2.04 -11.28
C HIS A 192 15.09 1.24 -10.29
N VAL A 193 13.78 1.07 -10.53
CA VAL A 193 12.86 0.33 -9.67
C VAL A 193 12.26 -0.82 -10.46
N ILE A 194 12.28 -2.01 -9.87
CA ILE A 194 11.59 -3.19 -10.37
C ILE A 194 10.44 -3.49 -9.42
N THR A 195 9.22 -3.45 -9.92
CA THR A 195 8.02 -3.84 -9.20
C THR A 195 7.57 -5.20 -9.68
N GLU A 196 7.47 -6.17 -8.78
CA GLU A 196 6.89 -7.49 -9.04
C GLU A 196 5.51 -7.61 -8.40
N VAL A 197 4.57 -8.24 -9.12
CA VAL A 197 3.20 -8.42 -8.65
C VAL A 197 2.87 -9.91 -8.61
N THR A 198 2.43 -10.36 -7.43
CA THR A 198 1.96 -11.74 -7.22
C THR A 198 0.50 -11.72 -6.80
N TYR A 199 -0.34 -12.39 -7.59
CA TYR A 199 -1.77 -12.55 -7.32
C TYR A 199 -2.03 -13.80 -6.49
N ASP A 200 -3.03 -13.74 -5.60
CA ASP A 200 -3.40 -14.82 -4.68
C ASP A 200 -2.20 -15.29 -3.83
N ALA A 201 -1.29 -14.37 -3.50
CA ALA A 201 -0.09 -14.63 -2.73
C ALA A 201 -0.42 -15.09 -1.30
N ASP A 202 0.48 -15.88 -0.72
CA ASP A 202 0.45 -16.17 0.71
C ASP A 202 0.73 -14.90 1.52
N VAL A 203 0.22 -14.86 2.75
CA VAL A 203 0.41 -13.73 3.66
C VAL A 203 1.89 -13.55 3.99
N PRO A 204 2.47 -12.35 3.82
CA PRO A 204 3.84 -12.06 4.20
C PRO A 204 4.15 -12.38 5.67
N GLU A 205 5.38 -12.78 5.99
CA GLU A 205 5.76 -13.24 7.34
C GLU A 205 5.52 -12.16 8.40
N MET A 206 5.91 -10.92 8.13
CA MET A 206 5.71 -9.80 9.05
C MET A 206 4.22 -9.58 9.34
N LEU A 207 3.38 -9.65 8.31
CA LEU A 207 1.94 -9.50 8.43
C LEU A 207 1.29 -10.65 9.23
N GLN A 208 1.83 -11.87 9.19
CA GLN A 208 1.30 -12.98 9.98
C GLN A 208 1.32 -12.67 11.48
N THR A 209 2.34 -11.98 11.95
CA THR A 209 2.44 -11.56 13.37
C THR A 209 1.32 -10.59 13.73
N ILE A 210 1.02 -9.60 12.88
CA ILE A 210 -0.06 -8.64 13.12
C ILE A 210 -1.42 -9.30 13.05
N LEU A 211 -1.65 -10.17 12.07
CA LEU A 211 -2.90 -10.93 11.97
C LEU A 211 -3.11 -11.87 13.18
N ALA A 212 -2.03 -12.35 13.81
CA ALA A 212 -2.14 -13.12 15.05
C ALA A 212 -2.65 -12.25 16.22
N TYR A 213 -2.32 -10.97 16.26
CA TYR A 213 -2.91 -10.03 17.23
C TYR A 213 -4.35 -9.69 16.88
N GLU A 214 -4.63 -9.34 15.62
CA GLU A 214 -5.99 -8.98 15.16
C GLU A 214 -6.99 -10.11 15.39
N ASN A 215 -6.61 -11.35 15.12
CA ASN A 215 -7.49 -12.51 15.22
C ASN A 215 -7.51 -13.18 16.60
N GLN A 216 -6.77 -12.68 17.59
CA GLN A 216 -6.79 -13.29 18.92
C GLN A 216 -8.11 -13.01 19.64
N THR A 217 -8.65 -14.06 20.27
CA THR A 217 -9.86 -13.97 21.12
C THR A 217 -9.54 -14.11 22.60
N GLU A 218 -8.30 -14.45 22.90
CA GLU A 218 -7.77 -14.63 24.26
C GLU A 218 -6.67 -13.61 24.50
N ASN A 219 -6.31 -13.37 25.75
CA ASN A 219 -5.27 -12.41 26.11
C ASN A 219 -5.59 -10.96 25.69
N LEU A 220 -6.87 -10.56 25.83
CA LEU A 220 -7.34 -9.22 25.57
C LEU A 220 -7.40 -8.41 26.88
N ARG A 221 -7.31 -7.08 26.74
CA ARG A 221 -7.62 -6.10 27.79
C ARG A 221 -8.80 -5.25 27.37
N ASN A 222 -9.53 -4.71 28.36
CA ASN A 222 -10.56 -3.72 28.10
C ASN A 222 -9.93 -2.33 28.03
N VAL A 223 -10.25 -1.60 26.98
CA VAL A 223 -9.92 -0.18 26.84
C VAL A 223 -11.23 0.60 26.88
N THR A 224 -11.41 1.39 27.93
CA THR A 224 -12.58 2.25 28.11
C THR A 224 -12.21 3.68 27.74
N ILE A 225 -12.92 4.25 26.79
CA ILE A 225 -12.74 5.61 26.31
C ILE A 225 -13.91 6.44 26.83
N VAL A 226 -13.61 7.52 27.56
CA VAL A 226 -14.61 8.44 28.13
C VAL A 226 -14.40 9.81 27.47
N SER A 227 -15.30 10.18 26.58
CA SER A 227 -15.33 11.48 25.92
C SER A 227 -16.10 12.48 26.74
N ASN A 228 -15.64 13.74 26.82
CA ASN A 228 -16.29 14.85 27.55
C ASN A 228 -16.60 14.53 29.04
N PRO A 229 -15.61 14.03 29.83
CA PRO A 229 -15.86 13.56 31.18
C PRO A 229 -16.47 14.65 32.09
N GLY A 230 -17.46 14.26 32.89
CA GLY A 230 -18.13 15.16 33.83
C GLY A 230 -19.09 16.17 33.20
N THR A 231 -19.42 16.07 31.92
CA THR A 231 -20.37 16.94 31.23
C THR A 231 -21.68 16.21 30.87
N GLU A 232 -22.72 16.95 30.47
CA GLU A 232 -23.95 16.35 29.93
C GLU A 232 -23.76 15.60 28.61
N LYS A 233 -22.60 15.77 27.97
CA LYS A 233 -22.21 15.10 26.73
C LYS A 233 -21.19 13.96 26.95
N GLU A 234 -21.07 13.50 28.20
CA GLU A 234 -20.19 12.38 28.50
C GLU A 234 -20.66 11.13 27.76
N GLU A 235 -19.76 10.54 27.00
CA GLU A 235 -19.95 9.27 26.31
C GLU A 235 -18.87 8.29 26.73
N THR A 236 -19.25 7.05 26.96
CA THR A 236 -18.32 5.98 27.35
C THR A 236 -18.43 4.82 26.36
N LYS A 237 -17.29 4.41 25.83
CA LYS A 237 -17.16 3.24 24.97
C LYS A 237 -16.10 2.31 25.54
N THR A 238 -16.38 1.01 25.57
CA THR A 238 -15.38 -0.01 25.93
C THR A 238 -15.16 -0.92 24.74
N ILE A 239 -13.89 -1.13 24.41
CA ILE A 239 -13.44 -2.06 23.38
C ILE A 239 -12.48 -3.08 23.97
N GLN A 240 -12.24 -4.16 23.25
CA GLN A 240 -11.18 -5.11 23.59
C GLN A 240 -9.99 -4.90 22.68
N ALA A 241 -8.81 -4.79 23.25
CA ALA A 241 -7.53 -4.65 22.53
C ALA A 241 -6.57 -5.79 22.95
N PRO A 242 -5.71 -6.25 22.07
CA PRO A 242 -4.66 -7.20 22.39
C PRO A 242 -3.75 -6.65 23.52
N LYS A 243 -3.37 -7.52 24.45
CA LYS A 243 -2.30 -7.22 25.42
C LYS A 243 -0.94 -7.24 24.73
N GLY A 244 0.01 -6.50 25.25
CA GLY A 244 1.36 -6.40 24.72
C GLY A 244 1.51 -5.36 23.61
N LEU A 245 0.40 -4.78 23.11
CA LEU A 245 0.45 -3.68 22.15
C LEU A 245 0.20 -2.34 22.84
N ILE A 246 0.92 -1.33 22.38
CA ILE A 246 0.66 0.06 22.77
C ILE A 246 -0.67 0.49 22.16
N PHE A 247 -1.54 1.06 22.97
CA PHE A 247 -2.81 1.57 22.51
C PHE A 247 -2.70 3.07 22.24
N GLY A 248 -2.93 3.46 20.99
CA GLY A 248 -2.99 4.85 20.54
C GLY A 248 -4.42 5.29 20.20
N LEU A 249 -4.65 6.58 20.23
CA LEU A 249 -5.83 7.22 19.68
C LEU A 249 -5.36 8.17 18.58
N GLU A 250 -5.90 8.00 17.40
CA GLU A 250 -5.59 8.86 16.26
C GLU A 250 -6.77 9.77 15.94
N PHE A 251 -6.45 10.98 15.58
CA PHE A 251 -7.40 12.01 15.21
C PHE A 251 -6.89 12.73 13.97
N ASP A 252 -7.81 13.24 13.17
CA ASP A 252 -7.50 14.16 12.10
C ASP A 252 -6.64 15.31 12.62
N ASP A 253 -5.60 15.70 11.90
CA ASP A 253 -4.63 16.73 12.30
C ASP A 253 -5.29 18.02 12.78
N ALA A 254 -6.40 18.44 12.14
CA ALA A 254 -7.16 19.63 12.51
C ALA A 254 -7.79 19.53 13.91
N VAL A 255 -7.94 18.33 14.42
CA VAL A 255 -8.58 18.04 15.70
C VAL A 255 -7.55 17.59 16.74
N ALA A 256 -6.48 16.96 16.33
CA ALA A 256 -5.40 16.52 17.23
C ALA A 256 -4.84 17.66 18.07
N GLU A 257 -4.81 18.89 17.53
CA GLU A 257 -4.38 20.10 18.26
C GLU A 257 -5.36 20.54 19.38
N THR A 258 -6.58 19.98 19.39
CA THR A 258 -7.65 20.38 20.33
C THR A 258 -8.02 19.31 21.35
N VAL A 259 -7.30 18.20 21.34
CA VAL A 259 -7.61 17.01 22.16
C VAL A 259 -6.47 16.71 23.11
N GLU A 260 -6.79 16.48 24.37
CA GLU A 260 -5.87 16.04 25.41
C GLU A 260 -6.36 14.72 26.01
N PHE A 261 -5.42 13.83 26.33
CA PHE A 261 -5.70 12.49 26.88
C PHE A 261 -5.21 12.38 28.32
N TYR A 262 -6.04 11.77 29.17
CA TYR A 262 -5.79 11.64 30.60
C TYR A 262 -6.12 10.23 31.10
N THR A 263 -5.51 9.84 32.23
CA THR A 263 -5.77 8.58 32.93
C THR A 263 -6.80 8.73 34.05
N ASP A 264 -7.16 9.96 34.41
CA ASP A 264 -8.11 10.26 35.49
C ASP A 264 -9.30 11.11 35.01
N ALA A 265 -10.47 10.91 35.62
CA ALA A 265 -11.70 11.63 35.27
C ALA A 265 -11.63 13.15 35.53
N ALA A 266 -10.71 13.61 36.39
CA ALA A 266 -10.48 15.03 36.64
C ALA A 266 -9.60 15.70 35.57
N CYS A 267 -9.09 14.91 34.61
CA CYS A 267 -8.18 15.35 33.55
C CYS A 267 -6.95 16.09 34.11
N THR A 268 -6.26 15.48 35.04
CA THR A 268 -5.07 16.02 35.69
C THR A 268 -3.81 15.19 35.46
N GLU A 269 -3.94 13.88 35.18
CA GLU A 269 -2.84 12.98 34.86
C GLU A 269 -2.86 12.65 33.36
N ALA A 270 -1.87 13.17 32.62
CA ALA A 270 -1.74 12.92 31.19
C ALA A 270 -1.58 11.41 30.90
N TYR A 271 -2.24 10.95 29.88
CA TYR A 271 -2.09 9.57 29.41
C TYR A 271 -0.71 9.39 28.73
N ASP A 272 -0.01 8.35 29.17
CA ASP A 272 1.23 7.89 28.53
C ASP A 272 0.95 6.55 27.83
N PRO A 273 0.96 6.48 26.50
CA PRO A 273 0.65 5.26 25.76
C PRO A 273 1.67 4.14 26.01
N TYR A 274 2.86 4.46 26.48
CA TYR A 274 3.95 3.50 26.72
C TYR A 274 3.95 2.92 28.15
N ALA A 275 3.14 3.45 29.07
CA ALA A 275 3.24 3.10 30.50
C ALA A 275 2.76 1.69 30.82
N ASP A 276 1.73 1.17 30.13
CA ASP A 276 1.14 -0.15 30.40
C ASP A 276 0.45 -0.72 29.15
N THR A 277 0.83 -1.92 28.77
CA THR A 277 0.27 -2.64 27.61
C THR A 277 -0.57 -3.85 28.01
N ASP A 278 -0.64 -4.22 29.29
CA ASP A 278 -1.19 -5.50 29.73
C ASP A 278 -2.47 -5.40 30.58
N THR A 279 -2.68 -4.29 31.29
CA THR A 279 -3.85 -4.13 32.14
C THR A 279 -5.01 -3.42 31.44
N ASP A 280 -6.22 -3.55 32.01
CA ASP A 280 -7.37 -2.78 31.55
C ASP A 280 -7.07 -1.28 31.68
N LEU A 281 -7.46 -0.52 30.66
CA LEU A 281 -7.11 0.89 30.50
C LEU A 281 -8.39 1.73 30.45
N THR A 282 -8.35 2.92 31.09
CA THR A 282 -9.37 3.95 30.89
C THR A 282 -8.68 5.23 30.41
N ILE A 283 -9.14 5.77 29.29
CA ILE A 283 -8.64 7.01 28.69
C ILE A 283 -9.76 8.05 28.73
N TYR A 284 -9.48 9.21 29.31
CA TYR A 284 -10.41 10.33 29.34
C TYR A 284 -9.98 11.36 28.28
N ILE A 285 -10.90 11.73 27.40
CA ILE A 285 -10.68 12.68 26.32
C ILE A 285 -11.25 14.04 26.70
N LYS A 286 -10.40 15.06 26.74
CA LYS A 286 -10.80 16.44 26.99
C LYS A 286 -10.58 17.28 25.74
N TRP A 287 -11.62 17.99 25.32
CA TRP A 287 -11.58 18.95 24.24
C TRP A 287 -11.17 20.33 24.75
N THR A 288 -10.12 20.92 24.16
CA THR A 288 -9.56 22.21 24.62
C THR A 288 -10.21 23.42 23.94
N ASN A 289 -10.99 23.21 22.86
CA ASN A 289 -11.68 24.25 22.11
C ASN A 289 -13.20 23.97 22.06
N THR A 290 -13.92 24.29 23.12
CA THR A 290 -15.38 24.38 23.13
C THR A 290 -15.85 25.75 23.61
#